data_e21975e6be4e3c4b6afa67e4439cf509
#
_entry.id   e21975e6be4e3c4b6afa67e4439cf509
#
_cell.length_a   1.000
_cell.length_b   1.000
_cell.length_c   1.000
_cell.angle_alpha   90.00
_cell.angle_beta   90.00
_cell.angle_gamma   90.00
#
_symmetry.space_group_name_H-M   'P 1'
#
loop_
_entity.id
_entity.type
_entity.pdbx_description
1 polymer ?
#
loop_
_entity_poly.entity_id
_entity_poly.type
_entity_poly.pdbx_seq_one_letter_code
_entity_poly.pdbx_strand_id
1 'polypeptide(L)'
;MAHLEEEEEEFVDMEPLFFSEAYVTKMVAEAEEEEERCRREEEEKMRKEEEYRRRREAHEAVMHSIVQHDPKVDHNVYTRFFLRDFSVFDIDEESSVPPMRYTDSIYQDEFGLEDSANILSVSIVSSDVGFPLNVYGRVIARDSIDYKCIYLFHRSRDDCQHLNEDGMLILTGPSRGLVLVDFIYLEIDLKIREEGVFPDRPFSKGLISIDGRVLSREKDVVLRSETLESWLSTLEVGFTTVLNAVECTFEIKLIEGLFKGNITVGIADKDHKLDIEYTTVIHDSTADGVVTSDESGVIKLQRCVITICLERNVMFHINNEAAGVCRIIQTVIVCSILRAKSQQCLC
;
A
#
# COMPACT_ATOMS: atom_id res chain seq x y z
N MET A 1 -87.42 -44.33 -32.19
CA MET A 1 -87.09 -43.47 -33.31
C MET A 1 -86.25 -42.33 -32.79
N ALA A 2 -84.97 -42.41 -32.95
CA ALA A 2 -84.09 -41.34 -32.58
C ALA A 2 -83.58 -40.77 -33.92
N HIS A 3 -83.82 -39.48 -34.10
CA HIS A 3 -83.28 -38.72 -35.21
C HIS A 3 -81.78 -38.48 -34.91
N LEU A 4 -80.91 -38.93 -35.78
CA LEU A 4 -79.51 -38.49 -35.91
C LEU A 4 -79.56 -37.26 -36.80
N GLU A 5 -79.23 -36.10 -36.22
CA GLU A 5 -78.91 -34.91 -36.99
C GLU A 5 -77.43 -35.05 -37.40
N GLU A 6 -77.22 -35.12 -38.72
CA GLU A 6 -75.90 -35.03 -39.34
C GLU A 6 -75.52 -33.53 -39.30
N GLU A 7 -74.52 -33.19 -38.52
CA GLU A 7 -73.84 -31.89 -38.62
C GLU A 7 -73.00 -31.91 -39.87
N GLU A 8 -73.37 -31.17 -40.88
CA GLU A 8 -72.54 -30.86 -42.04
C GLU A 8 -71.42 -29.95 -41.57
N GLU A 9 -70.17 -30.47 -41.50
CA GLU A 9 -68.96 -29.67 -41.36
C GLU A 9 -68.81 -28.79 -42.61
N GLU A 10 -69.03 -27.49 -42.40
CA GLU A 10 -68.82 -26.46 -43.38
C GLU A 10 -67.31 -26.36 -43.69
N PHE A 11 -66.88 -26.97 -44.77
CA PHE A 11 -65.49 -26.92 -45.27
C PHE A 11 -65.21 -25.48 -45.72
N VAL A 12 -64.56 -24.69 -44.91
CA VAL A 12 -64.10 -23.35 -45.24
C VAL A 12 -62.97 -23.51 -46.28
N ASP A 13 -63.31 -23.19 -47.52
CA ASP A 13 -62.38 -23.17 -48.65
C ASP A 13 -61.35 -22.06 -48.43
N MET A 14 -60.20 -22.40 -47.82
CA MET A 14 -59.12 -21.45 -47.63
C MET A 14 -58.45 -21.21 -48.99
N GLU A 15 -58.73 -20.03 -49.57
CA GLU A 15 -57.99 -19.56 -50.76
C GLU A 15 -56.49 -19.60 -50.47
N PRO A 16 -55.67 -20.19 -51.32
CA PRO A 16 -54.23 -20.21 -51.15
C PRO A 16 -53.72 -18.77 -51.17
N LEU A 17 -53.09 -18.34 -50.04
CA LEU A 17 -52.45 -17.05 -49.90
C LEU A 17 -51.22 -17.02 -50.85
N PHE A 18 -51.39 -16.48 -52.05
CA PHE A 18 -50.34 -16.22 -53.01
C PHE A 18 -49.53 -14.97 -52.55
N PHE A 19 -48.43 -15.19 -51.86
CA PHE A 19 -47.48 -14.11 -51.59
C PHE A 19 -46.68 -13.79 -52.87
N SER A 20 -46.52 -12.52 -53.22
CA SER A 20 -45.65 -12.13 -54.32
C SER A 20 -44.20 -12.54 -54.02
N GLU A 21 -43.46 -12.94 -55.04
CA GLU A 21 -42.05 -13.37 -54.94
C GLU A 21 -41.19 -12.29 -54.23
N ALA A 22 -41.47 -11.01 -54.47
CA ALA A 22 -40.82 -9.88 -53.79
C ALA A 22 -41.11 -9.81 -52.29
N TYR A 23 -42.35 -10.18 -51.89
CA TYR A 23 -42.73 -10.23 -50.45
C TYR A 23 -42.03 -11.37 -49.72
N VAL A 24 -41.98 -12.55 -50.35
CA VAL A 24 -41.26 -13.70 -49.76
C VAL A 24 -39.77 -13.41 -49.65
N THR A 25 -39.13 -12.82 -50.65
CA THR A 25 -37.71 -12.44 -50.58
C THR A 25 -37.44 -11.44 -49.47
N LYS A 26 -38.33 -10.46 -49.28
CA LYS A 26 -38.20 -9.49 -48.19
C LYS A 26 -38.31 -10.14 -46.79
N MET A 27 -39.30 -11.03 -46.61
CA MET A 27 -39.51 -11.76 -45.35
C MET A 27 -38.31 -12.66 -45.00
N VAL A 28 -37.73 -13.31 -46.00
CA VAL A 28 -36.53 -14.14 -45.80
C VAL A 28 -35.33 -13.26 -45.39
N ALA A 29 -35.11 -12.14 -46.07
CA ALA A 29 -34.02 -11.22 -45.70
C ALA A 29 -34.19 -10.65 -44.29
N GLU A 30 -35.42 -10.26 -43.93
CA GLU A 30 -35.72 -9.78 -42.56
C GLU A 30 -35.49 -10.87 -41.50
N ALA A 31 -35.86 -12.13 -41.82
CA ALA A 31 -35.62 -13.26 -40.90
C ALA A 31 -34.11 -13.58 -40.76
N GLU A 32 -33.36 -13.52 -41.85
CA GLU A 32 -31.89 -13.71 -41.84
C GLU A 32 -31.20 -12.60 -41.03
N GLU A 33 -31.61 -11.34 -41.20
CA GLU A 33 -31.08 -10.22 -40.40
C GLU A 33 -31.40 -10.37 -38.91
N GLU A 34 -32.61 -10.84 -38.58
CA GLU A 34 -33.02 -11.09 -37.21
C GLU A 34 -32.23 -12.23 -36.56
N GLU A 35 -32.06 -13.34 -37.31
CA GLU A 35 -31.24 -14.47 -36.85
C GLU A 35 -29.77 -14.07 -36.63
N GLU A 36 -29.20 -13.28 -37.55
CA GLU A 36 -27.85 -12.77 -37.39
C GLU A 36 -27.71 -11.81 -36.19
N ARG A 37 -28.73 -10.98 -35.92
CA ARG A 37 -28.78 -10.11 -34.75
C ARG A 37 -28.84 -10.92 -33.47
N CYS A 38 -29.73 -11.90 -33.36
CA CYS A 38 -29.85 -12.81 -32.24
C CYS A 38 -28.52 -13.54 -31.97
N ARG A 39 -27.88 -14.08 -33.03
CA ARG A 39 -26.60 -14.76 -32.90
C ARG A 39 -25.50 -13.81 -32.34
N ARG A 40 -25.42 -12.56 -32.83
CA ARG A 40 -24.46 -11.56 -32.33
C ARG A 40 -24.72 -11.21 -30.85
N GLU A 41 -25.98 -11.08 -30.45
CA GLU A 41 -26.37 -10.83 -29.09
C GLU A 41 -26.01 -12.00 -28.16
N GLU A 42 -26.22 -13.23 -28.60
CA GLU A 42 -25.83 -14.44 -27.87
C GLU A 42 -24.30 -14.55 -27.73
N GLU A 43 -23.55 -14.31 -28.81
CA GLU A 43 -22.07 -14.31 -28.77
C GLU A 43 -21.53 -13.24 -27.85
N GLU A 44 -22.11 -12.04 -27.85
CA GLU A 44 -21.73 -10.96 -26.94
C GLU A 44 -22.04 -11.30 -25.47
N LYS A 45 -23.19 -11.92 -25.22
CA LYS A 45 -23.57 -12.38 -23.89
C LYS A 45 -22.60 -13.43 -23.37
N MET A 46 -22.29 -14.44 -24.19
CA MET A 46 -21.32 -15.49 -23.84
C MET A 46 -19.93 -14.90 -23.55
N ARG A 47 -19.49 -13.95 -24.35
CA ARG A 47 -18.20 -13.25 -24.12
C ARG A 47 -18.19 -12.50 -22.80
N LYS A 48 -19.27 -11.80 -22.45
CA LYS A 48 -19.40 -11.08 -21.17
C LYS A 48 -19.43 -12.05 -19.98
N GLU A 49 -20.13 -13.18 -20.12
CA GLU A 49 -20.18 -14.22 -19.07
C GLU A 49 -18.80 -14.87 -18.86
N GLU A 50 -18.06 -15.12 -19.94
CA GLU A 50 -16.70 -15.68 -19.86
C GLU A 50 -15.72 -14.67 -19.24
N GLU A 51 -15.79 -13.40 -19.61
CA GLU A 51 -14.99 -12.34 -19.03
C GLU A 51 -15.28 -12.19 -17.53
N TYR A 52 -16.55 -12.19 -17.13
CA TYR A 52 -16.96 -12.14 -15.72
C TYR A 52 -16.41 -13.33 -14.93
N ARG A 53 -16.54 -14.55 -15.47
CA ARG A 53 -16.00 -15.76 -14.84
C ARG A 53 -14.49 -15.66 -14.66
N ARG A 54 -13.75 -15.26 -15.68
CA ARG A 54 -12.29 -15.10 -15.63
C ARG A 54 -11.87 -14.07 -14.58
N ARG A 55 -12.57 -12.93 -14.51
CA ARG A 55 -12.31 -11.90 -13.48
C ARG A 55 -12.55 -12.45 -12.08
N ARG A 56 -13.64 -13.14 -11.88
CA ARG A 56 -13.97 -13.75 -10.60
C ARG A 56 -12.90 -14.78 -10.18
N GLU A 57 -12.51 -15.67 -11.07
CA GLU A 57 -11.46 -16.66 -10.81
C GLU A 57 -10.13 -16.00 -10.45
N ALA A 58 -9.74 -14.93 -11.16
CA ALA A 58 -8.53 -14.17 -10.86
C ALA A 58 -8.59 -13.52 -9.46
N HIS A 59 -9.72 -12.90 -9.12
CA HIS A 59 -9.93 -12.33 -7.78
C HIS A 59 -9.86 -13.41 -6.69
N GLU A 60 -10.58 -14.50 -6.83
CA GLU A 60 -10.62 -15.61 -5.87
C GLU A 60 -9.24 -16.26 -5.69
N ALA A 61 -8.44 -16.38 -6.75
CA ALA A 61 -7.08 -16.91 -6.66
C ALA A 61 -6.16 -16.06 -5.78
N VAL A 62 -6.22 -14.73 -5.91
CA VAL A 62 -5.47 -13.82 -5.03
C VAL A 62 -5.99 -13.91 -3.60
N MET A 63 -7.32 -13.87 -3.40
CA MET A 63 -7.93 -13.98 -2.07
C MET A 63 -7.51 -15.25 -1.35
N HIS A 64 -7.45 -16.39 -2.04
CA HIS A 64 -6.97 -17.65 -1.45
C HIS A 64 -5.48 -17.60 -1.07
N SER A 65 -4.66 -16.87 -1.83
CA SER A 65 -3.21 -16.76 -1.57
C SER A 65 -2.89 -15.91 -0.34
N ILE A 66 -3.73 -14.91 -0.03
CA ILE A 66 -3.52 -13.96 1.07
C ILE A 66 -4.15 -14.38 2.39
N VAL A 67 -5.03 -15.39 2.37
CA VAL A 67 -5.56 -16.01 3.60
C VAL A 67 -4.69 -17.22 3.95
N GLN A 68 -4.05 -17.16 5.11
CA GLN A 68 -3.15 -18.23 5.56
C GLN A 68 -3.44 -18.57 7.02
N HIS A 69 -3.21 -19.83 7.37
CA HIS A 69 -3.29 -20.29 8.74
C HIS A 69 -2.06 -19.81 9.51
N ASP A 70 -2.28 -19.03 10.56
CA ASP A 70 -1.22 -18.58 11.45
C ASP A 70 -1.10 -19.57 12.63
N PRO A 71 0.05 -20.24 12.80
CA PRO A 71 0.23 -21.25 13.85
C PRO A 71 0.26 -20.67 15.26
N LYS A 72 0.56 -19.36 15.41
CA LYS A 72 0.65 -18.71 16.73
C LYS A 72 -0.72 -18.43 17.33
N VAL A 73 -1.66 -17.98 16.49
CA VAL A 73 -3.03 -17.64 16.90
C VAL A 73 -4.05 -18.72 16.56
N ASP A 74 -3.62 -19.79 15.89
CA ASP A 74 -4.39 -20.99 15.53
C ASP A 74 -5.68 -20.69 14.73
N HIS A 75 -5.63 -19.72 13.83
CA HIS A 75 -6.72 -19.45 12.89
C HIS A 75 -6.23 -18.83 11.56
N ASN A 76 -7.15 -18.76 10.58
CA ASN A 76 -6.85 -18.14 9.30
C ASN A 76 -6.88 -16.62 9.42
N VAL A 77 -5.82 -15.98 8.94
CA VAL A 77 -5.66 -14.52 8.93
C VAL A 77 -5.42 -14.00 7.52
N TYR A 78 -5.82 -12.76 7.28
CA TYR A 78 -5.38 -12.05 6.10
C TYR A 78 -3.94 -11.58 6.29
N THR A 79 -3.07 -12.02 5.41
CA THR A 79 -1.64 -11.66 5.45
C THR A 79 -1.33 -10.42 4.61
N ARG A 80 -2.28 -9.98 3.79
CA ARG A 80 -2.16 -8.82 2.90
C ARG A 80 -3.47 -8.05 2.81
N PHE A 81 -3.40 -6.87 2.22
CA PHE A 81 -4.56 -6.04 1.89
C PHE A 81 -5.57 -6.78 1.01
N PHE A 82 -6.87 -6.63 1.30
CA PHE A 82 -7.93 -7.44 0.67
C PHE A 82 -9.16 -6.63 0.21
N LEU A 83 -9.11 -5.30 0.27
CA LEU A 83 -10.28 -4.45 0.01
C LEU A 83 -10.36 -3.93 -1.44
N ARG A 84 -9.83 -4.69 -2.41
CA ARG A 84 -9.86 -4.32 -3.83
C ARG A 84 -10.28 -5.51 -4.70
N ASP A 85 -10.72 -5.19 -5.90
CA ASP A 85 -10.97 -6.21 -6.92
C ASP A 85 -9.64 -6.59 -7.61
N PHE A 86 -9.10 -7.74 -7.24
CA PHE A 86 -7.82 -8.25 -7.76
C PHE A 86 -7.90 -8.77 -9.20
N SER A 87 -9.06 -8.73 -9.84
CA SER A 87 -9.14 -8.99 -11.28
C SER A 87 -8.59 -7.83 -12.11
N VAL A 88 -8.50 -6.63 -11.50
CA VAL A 88 -8.04 -5.39 -12.15
C VAL A 88 -6.98 -4.64 -11.32
N PHE A 89 -6.79 -5.03 -10.06
CA PHE A 89 -5.82 -4.42 -9.15
C PHE A 89 -4.64 -5.37 -8.92
N ASP A 90 -3.44 -4.92 -9.27
CA ASP A 90 -2.22 -5.66 -8.96
C ASP A 90 -1.76 -5.36 -7.53
N ILE A 91 -1.81 -6.39 -6.68
CA ILE A 91 -1.44 -6.29 -5.27
C ILE A 91 0.07 -6.05 -5.07
N ASP A 92 0.91 -6.34 -6.04
CA ASP A 92 2.36 -6.15 -5.96
C ASP A 92 2.84 -4.88 -6.67
N GLU A 93 1.95 -4.13 -7.30
CA GLU A 93 2.30 -2.88 -7.97
C GLU A 93 2.75 -1.83 -6.96
N GLU A 94 3.92 -1.24 -7.20
CA GLU A 94 4.46 -0.15 -6.38
C GLU A 94 3.79 1.18 -6.74
N SER A 95 3.56 2.02 -5.72
CA SER A 95 3.03 3.37 -5.95
C SER A 95 3.98 4.19 -6.79
N SER A 96 3.49 4.69 -7.92
CA SER A 96 4.24 5.58 -8.81
C SER A 96 4.14 7.06 -8.40
N VAL A 97 3.39 7.35 -7.33
CA VAL A 97 3.23 8.72 -6.84
C VAL A 97 4.55 9.19 -6.23
N PRO A 98 5.17 10.25 -6.77
CA PRO A 98 6.45 10.75 -6.27
C PRO A 98 6.29 11.45 -4.92
N PRO A 99 7.39 11.65 -4.17
CA PRO A 99 7.40 12.57 -3.05
C PRO A 99 7.10 13.99 -3.52
N MET A 100 6.61 14.84 -2.62
CA MET A 100 6.37 16.28 -2.89
C MET A 100 5.51 16.53 -4.14
N ARG A 101 4.56 15.65 -4.43
CA ARG A 101 3.73 15.65 -5.66
C ARG A 101 2.93 16.94 -5.93
N TYR A 102 2.89 17.82 -4.96
CA TYR A 102 2.16 19.10 -5.04
C TYR A 102 3.09 20.33 -4.83
N THR A 103 4.35 20.19 -5.21
CA THR A 103 5.37 21.26 -5.06
C THR A 103 5.01 22.58 -5.76
N ASP A 104 4.20 22.51 -6.82
CA ASP A 104 3.78 23.70 -7.58
C ASP A 104 2.61 24.46 -6.93
N SER A 105 2.04 23.91 -5.87
CA SER A 105 0.88 24.47 -5.20
C SER A 105 1.30 25.15 -3.91
N ILE A 106 1.19 26.49 -3.88
CA ILE A 106 1.38 27.26 -2.64
C ILE A 106 0.04 27.27 -1.91
N TYR A 107 -0.05 26.50 -0.81
CA TYR A 107 -1.21 26.51 0.06
C TYR A 107 -0.96 27.46 1.22
N GLN A 108 -1.78 28.47 1.31
CA GLN A 108 -1.74 29.46 2.39
C GLN A 108 -2.74 29.14 3.51
N ASP A 109 -3.68 28.22 3.26
CA ASP A 109 -4.77 27.90 4.18
C ASP A 109 -4.67 26.44 4.64
N GLU A 110 -4.96 26.20 5.93
CA GLU A 110 -5.08 24.86 6.51
C GLU A 110 -6.27 24.05 5.91
N PHE A 111 -7.18 24.74 5.21
CA PHE A 111 -8.34 24.14 4.55
C PHE A 111 -7.94 23.39 3.28
N GLY A 112 -7.51 22.18 3.41
CA GLY A 112 -7.17 21.32 2.25
C GLY A 112 -5.97 20.42 2.50
N LEU A 113 -5.39 20.51 3.67
CA LEU A 113 -4.38 19.54 4.13
C LEU A 113 -5.07 18.27 4.61
N GLU A 114 -4.47 17.14 4.33
CA GLU A 114 -4.92 15.85 4.85
C GLU A 114 -4.08 15.44 6.04
N ASP A 115 -4.67 14.60 6.88
CA ASP A 115 -3.95 13.97 7.97
C ASP A 115 -2.96 12.93 7.41
N SER A 116 -1.93 12.62 8.18
CA SER A 116 -0.85 11.72 7.78
C SER A 116 -0.42 10.83 8.94
N ALA A 117 0.37 9.80 8.63
CA ALA A 117 1.09 9.04 9.64
C ALA A 117 2.57 8.88 9.26
N ASN A 118 3.45 9.03 10.26
CA ASN A 118 4.85 8.64 10.15
C ASN A 118 5.03 7.31 10.87
N ILE A 119 5.47 6.28 10.15
CA ILE A 119 5.91 5.05 10.78
C ILE A 119 7.32 5.27 11.30
N LEU A 120 7.49 5.21 12.62
CA LEU A 120 8.74 5.54 13.29
C LEU A 120 9.62 4.31 13.50
N SER A 121 9.01 3.20 13.90
CA SER A 121 9.71 1.96 14.24
C SER A 121 8.90 0.72 13.90
N VAL A 122 9.60 -0.37 13.63
CA VAL A 122 9.08 -1.74 13.62
C VAL A 122 10.02 -2.55 14.48
N SER A 123 9.57 -2.93 15.67
CA SER A 123 10.38 -3.58 16.70
C SER A 123 9.96 -5.03 16.88
N ILE A 124 10.91 -5.92 17.10
CA ILE A 124 10.65 -7.30 17.51
C ILE A 124 10.54 -7.35 19.03
N VAL A 125 9.31 -7.36 19.55
CA VAL A 125 9.05 -7.39 21.00
C VAL A 125 9.36 -8.76 21.59
N SER A 126 9.03 -9.82 20.84
CA SER A 126 9.39 -11.19 21.25
C SER A 126 9.64 -12.09 20.05
N SER A 127 10.48 -13.12 20.27
CA SER A 127 10.82 -14.14 19.30
C SER A 127 10.72 -15.53 19.92
N ASP A 128 9.92 -16.41 19.31
CA ASP A 128 9.77 -17.79 19.78
C ASP A 128 11.01 -18.65 19.44
N VAL A 129 11.93 -18.12 18.66
CA VAL A 129 13.18 -18.78 18.24
C VAL A 129 14.43 -18.16 18.89
N GLY A 130 14.25 -17.12 19.74
CA GLY A 130 15.34 -16.41 20.41
C GLY A 130 16.10 -15.45 19.51
N PHE A 131 17.24 -14.95 20.01
CA PHE A 131 18.14 -14.03 19.33
C PHE A 131 19.59 -14.57 19.38
N PRO A 132 20.50 -14.14 18.49
CA PRO A 132 20.31 -13.17 17.40
C PRO A 132 19.57 -13.76 16.21
N LEU A 133 18.98 -12.87 15.37
CA LEU A 133 18.21 -13.21 14.18
C LEU A 133 18.79 -12.52 12.93
N ASN A 134 18.72 -13.22 11.80
CA ASN A 134 18.98 -12.64 10.49
C ASN A 134 17.64 -12.49 9.75
N VAL A 135 17.07 -11.28 9.78
CA VAL A 135 15.71 -11.02 9.28
C VAL A 135 15.76 -10.33 7.91
N TYR A 136 14.92 -10.79 7.01
CA TYR A 136 14.70 -10.21 5.68
C TYR A 136 13.22 -10.28 5.30
N GLY A 137 12.85 -9.65 4.20
CA GLY A 137 11.48 -9.60 3.74
C GLY A 137 11.01 -8.17 3.54
N ARG A 138 9.72 -7.92 3.75
CA ARG A 138 9.11 -6.63 3.45
C ARG A 138 8.11 -6.20 4.51
N VAL A 139 8.06 -4.87 4.74
CA VAL A 139 6.96 -4.16 5.39
C VAL A 139 6.48 -3.10 4.41
N ILE A 140 5.21 -3.14 4.05
CA ILE A 140 4.60 -2.29 3.03
C ILE A 140 3.49 -1.47 3.69
N ALA A 141 3.46 -0.16 3.41
CA ALA A 141 2.30 0.67 3.68
C ALA A 141 1.43 0.82 2.43
N ARG A 142 0.12 0.93 2.65
CA ARG A 142 -0.87 1.27 1.62
C ARG A 142 -1.79 2.34 2.15
N ASP A 143 -1.87 3.44 1.47
CA ASP A 143 -2.75 4.55 1.83
C ASP A 143 -3.87 4.77 0.81
N SER A 144 -4.80 5.66 1.12
CA SER A 144 -5.99 5.94 0.32
C SER A 144 -5.72 6.64 -1.01
N ILE A 145 -4.46 6.99 -1.34
CA ILE A 145 -4.15 7.63 -2.64
C ILE A 145 -4.35 6.64 -3.78
N ASP A 146 -3.72 5.46 -3.68
CA ASP A 146 -3.78 4.45 -4.74
C ASP A 146 -3.83 3.01 -4.21
N TYR A 147 -3.64 2.80 -2.91
CA TYR A 147 -3.52 1.51 -2.22
C TYR A 147 -2.40 0.60 -2.76
N LYS A 148 -1.47 1.14 -3.56
CA LYS A 148 -0.31 0.43 -4.07
C LYS A 148 0.79 0.32 -3.02
N CYS A 149 1.80 -0.49 -3.31
CA CYS A 149 2.89 -0.74 -2.38
C CYS A 149 3.76 0.50 -2.14
N ILE A 150 3.97 0.84 -0.88
CA ILE A 150 4.98 1.82 -0.43
C ILE A 150 5.85 1.08 0.56
N TYR A 151 7.09 0.77 0.16
CA TYR A 151 7.99 0.01 1.02
C TYR A 151 8.47 0.86 2.19
N LEU A 152 8.30 0.31 3.40
CA LEU A 152 8.87 0.82 4.65
C LEU A 152 10.15 0.09 5.01
N PHE A 153 10.19 -1.22 4.73
CA PHE A 153 11.34 -2.10 4.87
C PHE A 153 11.32 -3.08 3.70
N HIS A 154 12.45 -3.21 3.02
CA HIS A 154 12.58 -4.17 1.93
C HIS A 154 14.03 -4.65 1.84
N ARG A 155 14.30 -5.88 2.31
CA ARG A 155 15.61 -6.51 2.22
C ARG A 155 15.51 -7.89 1.63
N SER A 156 16.46 -8.21 0.75
CA SER A 156 16.59 -9.54 0.19
C SER A 156 17.23 -10.51 1.22
N ARG A 157 17.17 -11.80 0.92
CA ARG A 157 17.81 -12.85 1.73
C ARG A 157 19.32 -12.60 1.93
N ASP A 158 19.99 -12.11 0.90
CA ASP A 158 21.44 -11.88 0.92
C ASP A 158 21.83 -10.58 1.63
N ASP A 159 20.86 -9.65 1.78
CA ASP A 159 20.97 -8.39 2.51
C ASP A 159 20.12 -8.40 3.79
N CYS A 160 20.09 -9.54 4.49
CA CYS A 160 19.33 -9.64 5.72
C CYS A 160 19.90 -8.73 6.82
N GLN A 161 19.01 -8.19 7.66
CA GLN A 161 19.42 -7.42 8.82
C GLN A 161 19.69 -8.35 10.00
N HIS A 162 20.86 -8.18 10.62
CA HIS A 162 21.19 -8.86 11.88
C HIS A 162 20.51 -8.10 13.04
N LEU A 163 19.74 -8.81 13.85
CA LEU A 163 19.01 -8.28 15.00
C LEU A 163 19.41 -9.00 16.29
N ASN A 164 19.78 -8.23 17.29
CA ASN A 164 19.92 -8.68 18.66
C ASN A 164 18.59 -8.51 19.42
N GLU A 165 18.56 -8.87 20.67
CA GLU A 165 17.45 -8.58 21.60
C GLU A 165 17.16 -7.08 21.61
N ASP A 166 15.87 -6.70 21.62
CA ASP A 166 15.39 -5.31 21.46
C ASP A 166 15.70 -4.67 20.10
N GLY A 167 16.00 -5.48 19.08
CA GLY A 167 16.32 -5.00 17.75
C GLY A 167 15.13 -4.39 17.02
N MET A 168 15.35 -3.21 16.38
CA MET A 168 14.41 -2.57 15.48
C MET A 168 14.84 -2.78 14.04
N LEU A 169 13.87 -2.89 13.13
CA LEU A 169 14.14 -2.86 11.70
C LEU A 169 14.59 -1.46 11.27
N ILE A 170 15.66 -1.41 10.48
CA ILE A 170 16.11 -0.16 9.85
C ILE A 170 15.19 0.10 8.66
N LEU A 171 14.30 1.07 8.80
CA LEU A 171 13.31 1.40 7.80
C LEU A 171 13.96 2.10 6.61
N THR A 172 13.70 1.61 5.40
CA THR A 172 14.22 2.12 4.12
C THR A 172 13.25 3.04 3.39
N GLY A 173 12.12 3.35 3.98
CA GLY A 173 11.06 4.21 3.46
C GLY A 173 10.22 4.84 4.56
N PRO A 174 9.13 5.47 4.21
CA PRO A 174 8.49 5.51 2.89
C PRO A 174 9.18 6.44 1.89
N SER A 175 8.90 6.22 0.60
CA SER A 175 9.37 7.09 -0.49
C SER A 175 8.64 8.43 -0.57
N ARG A 176 7.45 8.54 0.04
CA ARG A 176 6.60 9.73 0.16
C ARG A 176 5.82 9.74 1.46
N GLY A 177 5.23 10.87 1.82
CA GLY A 177 4.30 10.96 2.94
C GLY A 177 3.08 10.04 2.76
N LEU A 178 2.65 9.41 3.83
CA LEU A 178 1.47 8.55 3.86
C LEU A 178 0.24 9.38 4.20
N VAL A 179 -0.82 9.28 3.40
CA VAL A 179 -2.08 9.99 3.64
C VAL A 179 -3.03 9.15 4.49
N LEU A 180 -3.54 9.74 5.56
CA LEU A 180 -4.42 9.08 6.53
C LEU A 180 -5.82 9.72 6.50
N VAL A 181 -6.60 9.41 5.46
CA VAL A 181 -8.03 9.83 5.36
C VAL A 181 -8.89 8.84 6.14
N ASP A 182 -8.89 7.57 5.70
CA ASP A 182 -9.64 6.49 6.35
C ASP A 182 -8.69 5.54 7.07
N PHE A 183 -7.93 4.76 6.29
CA PHE A 183 -7.00 3.76 6.81
C PHE A 183 -5.67 3.79 6.08
N ILE A 184 -4.61 3.52 6.83
CA ILE A 184 -3.35 3.03 6.29
C ILE A 184 -3.24 1.55 6.66
N TYR A 185 -2.96 0.70 5.67
CA TYR A 185 -2.73 -0.74 5.87
C TYR A 185 -1.24 -1.02 5.84
N LEU A 186 -0.75 -1.76 6.83
CA LEU A 186 0.63 -2.20 6.91
C LEU A 186 0.68 -3.70 6.70
N GLU A 187 1.26 -4.13 5.58
CA GLU A 187 1.51 -5.54 5.29
C GLU A 187 2.90 -5.94 5.80
N ILE A 188 2.98 -6.99 6.57
CA ILE A 188 4.21 -7.51 7.14
C ILE A 188 4.43 -8.91 6.58
N ASP A 189 5.61 -9.15 5.99
CA ASP A 189 6.05 -10.46 5.49
C ASP A 189 7.56 -10.59 5.71
N LEU A 190 7.91 -11.02 6.92
CA LEU A 190 9.28 -11.18 7.38
C LEU A 190 9.64 -12.65 7.51
N LYS A 191 10.89 -12.97 7.18
CA LYS A 191 11.47 -14.31 7.26
C LYS A 191 12.79 -14.27 8.00
N ILE A 192 13.15 -15.42 8.60
CA ILE A 192 14.47 -15.67 9.16
C ILE A 192 15.29 -16.41 8.11
N ARG A 193 16.48 -15.90 7.84
CA ARG A 193 17.47 -16.61 7.06
C ARG A 193 18.11 -17.70 7.92
N GLU A 194 17.87 -18.93 7.54
CA GLU A 194 18.50 -20.08 8.17
C GLU A 194 19.87 -20.36 7.55
N GLU A 195 20.79 -20.87 8.36
CA GLU A 195 22.10 -21.29 7.89
C GLU A 195 22.06 -22.71 7.32
N GLY A 196 22.84 -22.93 6.26
CA GLY A 196 23.02 -24.26 5.67
C GLY A 196 21.88 -24.68 4.73
N VAL A 197 21.38 -25.93 4.89
CA VAL A 197 20.43 -26.59 3.97
C VAL A 197 18.97 -26.39 4.39
N PHE A 198 18.73 -25.79 5.53
CA PHE A 198 17.38 -25.60 6.04
C PHE A 198 16.64 -24.49 5.27
N PRO A 199 15.34 -24.70 4.98
CA PRO A 199 14.53 -23.65 4.36
C PRO A 199 14.31 -22.50 5.34
N ASP A 200 14.31 -21.27 4.80
CA ASP A 200 13.98 -20.10 5.57
C ASP A 200 12.55 -20.17 6.13
N ARG A 201 12.39 -19.73 7.38
CA ARG A 201 11.10 -19.80 8.06
C ARG A 201 10.34 -18.46 7.99
N PRO A 202 9.02 -18.49 7.78
CA PRO A 202 8.18 -17.32 8.05
C PRO A 202 8.36 -16.90 9.53
N PHE A 203 8.62 -15.62 9.76
CA PHE A 203 8.89 -15.11 11.09
C PHE A 203 7.74 -14.26 11.62
N SER A 204 7.31 -13.28 10.85
CA SER A 204 6.15 -12.45 11.14
C SER A 204 5.39 -12.19 9.87
N LYS A 205 4.07 -12.38 9.88
CA LYS A 205 3.26 -12.21 8.68
C LYS A 205 1.84 -11.80 9.04
N GLY A 206 1.38 -10.67 8.48
CA GLY A 206 0.03 -10.21 8.76
C GLY A 206 -0.24 -8.81 8.29
N LEU A 207 -1.43 -8.33 8.66
CA LEU A 207 -1.96 -7.04 8.28
C LEU A 207 -2.32 -6.24 9.53
N ILE A 208 -1.79 -5.03 9.66
CA ILE A 208 -2.17 -4.03 10.65
C ILE A 208 -2.93 -2.92 9.94
N SER A 209 -3.95 -2.34 10.58
CA SER A 209 -4.67 -1.18 10.07
C SER A 209 -4.58 -0.01 11.04
N ILE A 210 -4.16 1.15 10.55
CA ILE A 210 -4.17 2.41 11.28
C ILE A 210 -5.44 3.14 10.87
N ASP A 211 -6.35 3.34 11.83
CA ASP A 211 -7.65 4.01 11.59
C ASP A 211 -7.55 5.52 11.78
N GLY A 212 -7.63 6.27 10.68
CA GLY A 212 -7.62 7.74 10.67
C GLY A 212 -8.94 8.38 11.10
N ARG A 213 -10.04 7.66 11.09
CA ARG A 213 -11.38 8.20 11.40
C ARG A 213 -11.57 8.49 12.90
N VAL A 214 -10.75 7.86 13.74
CA VAL A 214 -10.81 7.98 15.21
C VAL A 214 -9.69 8.87 15.79
N LEU A 215 -9.12 9.74 14.96
CA LEU A 215 -8.08 10.65 15.42
C LEU A 215 -8.63 11.68 16.42
N SER A 216 -7.94 11.82 17.56
CA SER A 216 -8.19 12.94 18.46
C SER A 216 -7.69 14.22 17.82
N ARG A 217 -8.54 15.26 17.85
CA ARG A 217 -8.20 16.59 17.34
C ARG A 217 -7.63 17.52 18.43
N GLU A 218 -7.35 16.97 19.61
CA GLU A 218 -6.80 17.74 20.74
C GLU A 218 -5.32 18.07 20.59
N LYS A 219 -4.59 17.22 19.83
CA LYS A 219 -3.15 17.37 19.58
C LYS A 219 -2.86 17.20 18.11
N ASP A 220 -1.98 18.05 17.58
CA ASP A 220 -1.56 18.03 16.18
C ASP A 220 -0.73 16.79 15.83
N VAL A 221 0.00 16.24 16.81
CA VAL A 221 0.82 15.03 16.67
C VAL A 221 0.57 14.13 17.87
N VAL A 222 0.29 12.86 17.60
CA VAL A 222 0.04 11.84 18.63
C VAL A 222 0.86 10.60 18.34
N LEU A 223 1.67 10.17 19.31
CA LEU A 223 2.37 8.87 19.25
C LEU A 223 1.40 7.73 19.59
N ARG A 224 1.48 6.67 18.82
CA ARG A 224 0.70 5.43 18.98
C ARG A 224 1.55 4.22 18.64
N SER A 225 1.10 3.05 19.06
CA SER A 225 1.64 1.78 18.59
C SER A 225 0.54 0.75 18.34
N GLU A 226 0.82 -0.17 17.44
CA GLU A 226 0.00 -1.35 17.15
C GLU A 226 0.89 -2.59 17.21
N THR A 227 0.33 -3.69 17.71
CA THR A 227 1.05 -4.97 17.83
C THR A 227 0.50 -6.01 16.88
N LEU A 228 1.39 -6.87 16.40
CA LEU A 228 1.06 -8.04 15.59
C LEU A 228 1.70 -9.28 16.23
N GLU A 229 0.87 -10.14 16.77
CA GLU A 229 1.27 -11.50 17.13
C GLU A 229 1.05 -12.41 15.94
N SER A 230 2.12 -13.00 15.40
CA SER A 230 2.03 -13.85 14.23
C SER A 230 3.22 -14.78 14.07
N TRP A 231 2.99 -15.95 13.55
CA TRP A 231 3.97 -16.98 13.26
C TRP A 231 4.92 -17.27 14.44
N LEU A 232 6.12 -16.68 14.43
CA LEU A 232 7.19 -16.95 15.42
C LEU A 232 7.58 -15.68 16.19
N SER A 233 6.76 -14.63 16.14
CA SER A 233 7.14 -13.34 16.73
C SER A 233 5.94 -12.55 17.24
N THR A 234 6.25 -11.53 18.04
CA THR A 234 5.37 -10.39 18.31
C THR A 234 6.10 -9.15 17.85
N LEU A 235 5.50 -8.40 16.93
CA LEU A 235 5.97 -7.11 16.47
C LEU A 235 5.21 -5.97 17.15
N GLU A 236 5.89 -4.85 17.33
CA GLU A 236 5.28 -3.56 17.60
C GLU A 236 5.65 -2.56 16.51
N VAL A 237 4.64 -1.88 15.98
CA VAL A 237 4.81 -0.77 15.04
C VAL A 237 4.51 0.53 15.78
N GLY A 238 5.54 1.35 15.97
CA GLY A 238 5.42 2.70 16.51
C GLY A 238 5.19 3.72 15.40
N PHE A 239 4.20 4.58 15.57
CA PHE A 239 3.89 5.61 14.57
C PHE A 239 3.32 6.88 15.21
N THR A 240 3.45 8.01 14.50
CA THR A 240 2.73 9.24 14.85
C THR A 240 1.63 9.50 13.84
N THR A 241 0.48 9.96 14.34
CA THR A 241 -0.55 10.60 13.50
C THR A 241 -0.33 12.11 13.52
N VAL A 242 -0.40 12.75 12.38
CA VAL A 242 -0.14 14.17 12.16
C VAL A 242 -1.34 14.79 11.49
N LEU A 243 -1.98 15.76 12.18
CA LEU A 243 -3.12 16.47 11.64
C LEU A 243 -2.67 17.59 10.68
N ASN A 244 -3.44 17.85 9.63
CA ASN A 244 -3.16 18.89 8.64
C ASN A 244 -1.69 18.85 8.19
N ALA A 245 -1.25 17.70 7.70
CA ALA A 245 0.14 17.40 7.48
C ALA A 245 0.71 18.04 6.21
N VAL A 246 1.98 18.42 6.31
CA VAL A 246 2.82 18.79 5.17
C VAL A 246 3.97 17.79 5.05
N GLU A 247 4.33 17.47 3.81
CA GLU A 247 5.44 16.57 3.52
C GLU A 247 6.75 17.34 3.46
N CYS A 248 7.77 16.82 4.14
CA CYS A 248 9.12 17.35 4.13
C CYS A 248 10.07 16.32 3.51
N THR A 249 10.82 16.71 2.50
CA THR A 249 11.96 15.95 2.00
C THR A 249 13.25 16.63 2.45
N PHE A 250 14.29 15.84 2.69
CA PHE A 250 15.55 16.37 3.18
C PHE A 250 16.75 15.63 2.58
N GLU A 251 17.86 16.36 2.51
CA GLU A 251 19.17 15.87 2.10
C GLU A 251 20.20 16.32 3.13
N ILE A 252 21.16 15.49 3.44
CA ILE A 252 22.26 15.80 4.37
C ILE A 252 23.58 15.62 3.63
N LYS A 253 24.45 16.65 3.71
CA LYS A 253 25.77 16.64 3.11
C LYS A 253 26.86 16.83 4.14
N LEU A 254 27.87 15.98 4.06
CA LEU A 254 29.12 16.14 4.75
C LEU A 254 30.02 17.08 3.92
N ILE A 255 30.35 18.25 4.48
CA ILE A 255 31.16 19.25 3.83
C ILE A 255 32.64 19.06 4.12
N GLU A 256 32.96 18.61 5.33
CA GLU A 256 34.36 18.44 5.76
C GLU A 256 34.41 17.32 6.83
N GLY A 257 35.46 16.49 6.71
CA GLY A 257 35.78 15.48 7.72
C GLY A 257 35.23 14.08 7.41
N LEU A 258 34.99 13.34 8.48
CA LEU A 258 34.51 11.97 8.46
C LEU A 258 33.26 11.88 9.34
N PHE A 259 32.25 11.21 8.83
CA PHE A 259 31.06 10.88 9.61
C PHE A 259 31.01 9.39 9.90
N LYS A 260 30.97 9.05 11.18
CA LYS A 260 30.74 7.71 11.71
C LYS A 260 29.80 7.84 12.91
N GLY A 261 28.59 7.34 12.80
CA GLY A 261 27.58 7.44 13.84
C GLY A 261 26.18 7.29 13.30
N ASN A 262 25.23 7.91 13.95
CA ASN A 262 23.83 7.85 13.55
C ASN A 262 23.23 9.25 13.38
N ILE A 263 22.21 9.31 12.52
CA ILE A 263 21.38 10.50 12.32
C ILE A 263 19.93 10.08 12.53
N THR A 264 19.25 10.81 13.38
CA THR A 264 17.80 10.68 13.58
C THR A 264 17.09 11.95 13.13
N VAL A 265 15.86 11.80 12.64
CA VAL A 265 14.97 12.89 12.30
C VAL A 265 13.69 12.78 13.13
N GLY A 266 13.14 13.91 13.54
CA GLY A 266 11.90 13.93 14.29
C GLY A 266 11.16 15.25 14.18
N ILE A 267 10.00 15.30 14.84
CA ILE A 267 9.14 16.47 14.92
C ILE A 267 9.42 17.18 16.24
N ALA A 268 9.79 18.45 16.15
CA ALA A 268 9.97 19.29 17.33
C ALA A 268 8.69 20.07 17.65
N ASP A 269 8.48 20.36 18.92
CA ASP A 269 7.43 21.24 19.39
C ASP A 269 7.69 22.72 19.03
N LYS A 270 6.77 23.61 19.40
CA LYS A 270 6.88 25.07 19.18
C LYS A 270 8.08 25.68 19.91
N ASP A 271 8.54 25.07 20.99
CA ASP A 271 9.69 25.51 21.79
C ASP A 271 11.03 24.97 21.26
N HIS A 272 11.03 24.36 20.06
CA HIS A 272 12.18 23.72 19.42
C HIS A 272 12.83 22.61 20.24
N LYS A 273 12.06 21.95 21.09
CA LYS A 273 12.51 20.74 21.79
C LYS A 273 12.16 19.52 20.96
N LEU A 274 13.18 18.76 20.62
CA LEU A 274 13.01 17.46 20.02
C LEU A 274 12.45 16.50 21.08
N ASP A 275 11.25 16.02 20.84
CA ASP A 275 10.73 14.90 21.59
C ASP A 275 11.34 13.61 21.03
N ILE A 276 12.15 12.93 21.82
CA ILE A 276 12.85 11.71 21.39
C ILE A 276 11.87 10.62 20.97
N GLU A 277 10.66 10.62 21.54
CA GLU A 277 9.61 9.65 21.20
C GLU A 277 9.10 9.80 19.75
N TYR A 278 9.28 10.97 19.13
CA TYR A 278 8.84 11.24 17.75
C TYR A 278 9.97 11.15 16.72
N THR A 279 11.05 10.44 17.04
CA THR A 279 12.21 10.33 16.16
C THR A 279 12.30 8.99 15.46
N THR A 280 12.94 8.99 14.30
CA THR A 280 13.31 7.77 13.56
C THR A 280 14.74 7.87 13.06
N VAL A 281 15.45 6.74 13.02
CA VAL A 281 16.80 6.65 12.47
C VAL A 281 16.73 6.74 10.94
N ILE A 282 17.54 7.60 10.36
CA ILE A 282 17.62 7.80 8.91
C ILE A 282 18.98 7.46 8.32
N HIS A 283 20.01 7.33 9.16
CA HIS A 283 21.33 6.84 8.82
C HIS A 283 21.99 6.21 10.05
N ASP A 284 22.63 5.07 9.84
CA ASP A 284 23.46 4.40 10.84
C ASP A 284 24.71 3.83 10.15
N SER A 285 25.87 4.35 10.52
CA SER A 285 27.14 3.94 9.91
C SER A 285 27.51 2.48 10.16
N THR A 286 26.87 1.80 11.09
CA THR A 286 27.03 0.34 11.30
C THR A 286 26.38 -0.47 10.17
N ALA A 287 25.29 0.04 9.59
CA ALA A 287 24.57 -0.57 8.48
C ALA A 287 24.91 0.07 7.13
N ASP A 288 25.10 1.41 7.09
CA ASP A 288 25.23 2.19 5.86
C ASP A 288 26.68 2.49 5.46
N GLY A 289 27.61 2.21 6.38
CA GLY A 289 29.01 2.53 6.21
C GLY A 289 29.40 3.95 6.67
N VAL A 290 30.69 4.16 6.76
CA VAL A 290 31.29 5.45 7.13
C VAL A 290 31.33 6.37 5.93
N VAL A 291 30.99 7.66 6.11
CA VAL A 291 30.95 8.66 5.03
C VAL A 291 32.17 9.56 5.11
N THR A 292 32.83 9.81 3.96
CA THR A 292 33.94 10.75 3.84
C THR A 292 33.56 11.90 2.92
N SER A 293 34.18 13.07 3.12
CA SER A 293 33.92 14.26 2.30
C SER A 293 34.61 14.21 0.92
N ASP A 294 35.32 13.15 0.59
CA ASP A 294 36.14 13.04 -0.62
C ASP A 294 35.34 12.72 -1.89
N GLU A 295 34.10 12.32 -1.74
CA GLU A 295 33.17 12.01 -2.84
C GLU A 295 32.12 13.13 -3.01
N SER A 296 30.89 12.79 -3.33
CA SER A 296 29.78 13.76 -3.46
C SER A 296 29.47 14.51 -2.16
N GLY A 297 29.94 14.00 -1.03
CA GLY A 297 29.63 14.49 0.31
C GLY A 297 28.18 14.21 0.75
N VAL A 298 27.33 13.68 -0.12
CA VAL A 298 25.93 13.36 0.22
C VAL A 298 25.90 12.11 1.10
N ILE A 299 25.35 12.24 2.30
CA ILE A 299 25.12 11.11 3.19
C ILE A 299 23.93 10.33 2.65
N LYS A 300 24.14 9.05 2.34
CA LYS A 300 23.07 8.16 1.93
C LYS A 300 22.13 7.94 3.10
N LEU A 301 20.89 8.45 2.98
CA LEU A 301 19.85 8.26 3.95
C LEU A 301 19.02 7.02 3.59
N GLN A 302 18.65 6.24 4.59
CA GLN A 302 17.70 5.13 4.43
C GLN A 302 16.30 5.65 4.11
N ARG A 303 16.01 6.85 4.63
CA ARG A 303 14.73 7.53 4.49
C ARG A 303 14.97 9.04 4.38
N CYS A 304 14.30 9.70 3.44
CA CYS A 304 14.45 11.13 3.19
C CYS A 304 13.14 11.92 3.29
N VAL A 305 12.08 11.31 3.84
CA VAL A 305 10.74 11.92 3.92
C VAL A 305 10.19 11.78 5.33
N ILE A 306 9.59 12.86 5.82
CA ILE A 306 8.78 12.90 7.05
C ILE A 306 7.58 13.84 6.84
N THR A 307 6.50 13.63 7.55
CA THR A 307 5.36 14.56 7.57
C THR A 307 5.27 15.28 8.91
N ILE A 308 4.96 16.55 8.86
CA ILE A 308 4.78 17.42 10.05
C ILE A 308 3.52 18.26 9.88
N CYS A 309 2.98 18.80 10.97
CA CYS A 309 1.99 19.87 10.86
C CYS A 309 2.67 21.24 10.63
N LEU A 310 1.93 22.20 10.03
CA LEU A 310 2.48 23.51 9.62
C LEU A 310 3.19 24.29 10.72
N GLU A 311 2.77 24.11 11.97
CA GLU A 311 3.32 24.84 13.12
C GLU A 311 4.50 24.15 13.80
N ARG A 312 4.95 23.00 13.27
CA ARG A 312 6.06 22.21 13.82
C ARG A 312 7.30 22.32 12.95
N ASN A 313 8.43 21.93 13.52
CA ASN A 313 9.72 21.94 12.85
C ASN A 313 10.28 20.53 12.70
N VAL A 314 10.99 20.28 11.60
CA VAL A 314 11.83 19.10 11.44
C VAL A 314 13.13 19.35 12.17
N MET A 315 13.52 18.42 13.05
CA MET A 315 14.81 18.46 13.73
C MET A 315 15.63 17.22 13.45
N PHE A 316 16.94 17.43 13.31
CA PHE A 316 17.90 16.36 13.16
C PHE A 316 18.78 16.29 14.39
N HIS A 317 18.93 15.07 14.90
CA HIS A 317 19.94 14.78 15.92
C HIS A 317 21.06 13.98 15.23
N ILE A 318 22.25 14.56 15.22
CA ILE A 318 23.43 14.02 14.55
C ILE A 318 24.45 13.65 15.63
N ASN A 319 24.68 12.35 15.78
CA ASN A 319 25.69 11.83 16.68
C ASN A 319 26.88 11.33 15.86
N ASN A 320 28.00 12.02 15.93
CA ASN A 320 29.25 11.64 15.27
C ASN A 320 30.25 11.09 16.29
N GLU A 321 30.65 9.86 16.12
CA GLU A 321 31.62 9.14 16.94
C GLU A 321 33.06 9.27 16.41
N ALA A 322 33.23 9.82 15.20
CA ALA A 322 34.54 10.00 14.60
C ALA A 322 35.32 11.09 15.33
N ALA A 323 36.59 10.86 15.51
CA ALA A 323 37.51 11.91 16.01
C ALA A 323 37.76 12.96 14.93
N GLY A 324 37.71 14.24 15.29
CA GLY A 324 38.04 15.36 14.42
C GLY A 324 36.88 16.28 14.09
N VAL A 325 37.16 17.23 13.15
CA VAL A 325 36.13 18.18 12.71
C VAL A 325 35.18 17.48 11.71
N CYS A 326 33.89 17.64 11.97
CA CYS A 326 32.84 17.19 11.06
C CYS A 326 31.89 18.37 10.79
N ARG A 327 31.74 18.76 9.52
CA ARG A 327 30.81 19.81 9.11
C ARG A 327 29.75 19.25 8.20
N ILE A 328 28.51 19.43 8.60
CA ILE A 328 27.33 18.91 7.92
C ILE A 328 26.39 20.07 7.55
N ILE A 329 25.84 20.04 6.34
CA ILE A 329 24.76 20.92 5.91
C ILE A 329 23.51 20.07 5.69
N GLN A 330 22.38 20.57 6.19
CA GLN A 330 21.06 19.99 6.02
C GLN A 330 20.24 20.86 5.07
N THR A 331 19.57 20.27 4.12
CA THR A 331 18.60 20.94 3.26
C THR A 331 17.25 20.29 3.45
N VAL A 332 16.25 21.09 3.83
CA VAL A 332 14.88 20.63 4.01
C VAL A 332 13.98 21.39 3.05
N ILE A 333 13.17 20.66 2.29
CA ILE A 333 12.15 21.21 1.40
C ILE A 333 10.79 20.76 1.94
N VAL A 334 9.88 21.70 2.15
CA VAL A 334 8.54 21.46 2.69
C VAL A 334 7.50 21.69 1.60
N CYS A 335 6.56 20.76 1.47
CA CYS A 335 5.44 20.87 0.57
C CYS A 335 4.15 20.38 1.24
N SER A 336 3.00 21.02 0.92
CA SER A 336 1.72 20.58 1.46
C SER A 336 1.28 19.25 0.88
N ILE A 337 0.82 18.36 1.76
CA ILE A 337 0.09 17.16 1.37
C ILE A 337 -1.34 17.57 1.09
N LEU A 338 -1.69 17.56 -0.19
CA LEU A 338 -3.04 17.90 -0.61
C LEU A 338 -3.97 16.72 -0.58
N ARG A 339 -5.27 17.05 -0.40
CA ARG A 339 -6.38 16.15 -0.67
C ARG A 339 -6.10 15.34 -1.91
N ALA A 340 -6.03 14.04 -1.74
CA ALA A 340 -6.26 13.10 -2.81
C ALA A 340 -7.67 13.41 -3.34
N LYS A 341 -7.76 14.34 -4.30
CA LYS A 341 -9.06 14.68 -4.85
C LYS A 341 -9.69 13.41 -5.34
N SER A 342 -10.92 13.17 -4.90
CA SER A 342 -11.87 12.20 -5.43
C SER A 342 -12.05 12.22 -6.96
N GLN A 343 -11.27 12.99 -7.69
CA GLN A 343 -11.25 13.06 -9.15
C GLN A 343 -10.40 11.98 -9.83
N GLN A 344 -9.60 11.20 -9.09
CA GLN A 344 -8.90 10.03 -9.64
C GLN A 344 -9.58 8.69 -9.34
N CYS A 345 -10.72 8.71 -8.65
CA CYS A 345 -11.57 7.53 -8.47
C CYS A 345 -12.68 7.42 -9.53
N LEU A 346 -12.52 8.05 -10.68
CA LEU A 346 -13.40 7.90 -11.82
C LEU A 346 -12.57 7.40 -13.00
N CYS A 347 -12.33 6.10 -13.02
CA CYS A 347 -12.20 5.29 -14.23
C CYS A 347 -12.43 3.83 -13.86
#